data_be8a4af13cea37797e640cdcea7385fe
#
_entry.id   be8a4af13cea37797e640cdcea7385fe
#
_cell.length_a   1.000
_cell.length_b   1.000
_cell.length_c   1.000
_cell.angle_alpha   90.00
_cell.angle_beta   90.00
_cell.angle_gamma   90.00
#
_symmetry.space_group_name_H-M   'P 1'
#
loop_
_entity.id
_entity.type
_entity.pdbx_description
1 polymer ?
#
loop_
_entity_poly.entity_id
_entity_poly.type
_entity_poly.pdbx_seq_one_letter_code
_entity_poly.pdbx_strand_id
1 'polypeptide(L)'
;GYHDDPQLVENLNNGLPHVREPQLPELMAECRERLKFSADISCLHDCDLVYIAVDVPTNDTGESDLSFVEDIISKTCAAMNEKAILVVLCQVPPGFTRKLTWPKERLYYQVETLIFGRAVDRAINPERYIIGCNNPEQALPPVMANLLGAFNCPVLPMKYESAELAKISINMFLVASVSASNTLAELCEKIGADWFEIIPALRLDKRIGNYAYLNPGLGISGGNLERDLNTILELSERHHTDGGVVASWISNSKHRKNWAWEKLNEFVLTKFPEPRIALLGLAYKENTHSIKNSPAIALLNKIRGKQVIAYDPAVGKDLAGAKVNRVQSALEALDAADVLLVMTPWPELKTIATT
;
A
#
# COMPACT_ATOMS: atom_id res chain seq x y z
N GLY A 1 22.25 4.06 7.71
CA GLY A 1 21.33 2.91 7.59
C GLY A 1 22.09 1.61 7.42
N TYR A 2 21.48 0.51 7.83
CA TYR A 2 22.00 -0.86 7.67
C TYR A 2 21.11 -1.65 6.70
N HIS A 3 21.74 -2.43 5.84
CA HIS A 3 21.10 -3.48 5.02
C HIS A 3 22.10 -4.60 4.78
N ASP A 4 21.63 -5.85 4.75
CA ASP A 4 22.47 -7.05 4.60
C ASP A 4 22.93 -7.33 3.15
N ASP A 5 22.33 -6.65 2.14
CA ASP A 5 22.77 -6.72 0.75
C ASP A 5 23.84 -5.67 0.45
N PRO A 6 25.12 -6.08 0.24
CA PRO A 6 26.21 -5.15 -0.04
C PRO A 6 26.03 -4.35 -1.34
N GLN A 7 25.39 -4.94 -2.36
CA GLN A 7 25.18 -4.26 -3.64
C GLN A 7 24.14 -3.14 -3.49
N LEU A 8 23.07 -3.37 -2.73
CA LEU A 8 22.11 -2.34 -2.41
C LEU A 8 22.75 -1.20 -1.60
N VAL A 9 23.58 -1.54 -0.62
CA VAL A 9 24.32 -0.56 0.19
C VAL A 9 25.23 0.30 -0.69
N GLU A 10 25.96 -0.30 -1.62
CA GLU A 10 26.79 0.42 -2.58
C GLU A 10 25.97 1.38 -3.45
N ASN A 11 24.87 0.90 -4.00
CA ASN A 11 23.95 1.72 -4.80
C ASN A 11 23.40 2.92 -4.00
N LEU A 12 22.95 2.70 -2.76
CA LEU A 12 22.44 3.77 -1.90
C LEU A 12 23.51 4.80 -1.55
N ASN A 13 24.75 4.39 -1.26
CA ASN A 13 25.87 5.30 -1.03
C ASN A 13 26.25 6.09 -2.29
N ASN A 14 25.96 5.56 -3.47
CA ASN A 14 26.12 6.26 -4.75
C ASN A 14 24.91 7.13 -5.13
N GLY A 15 23.89 7.25 -4.26
CA GLY A 15 22.68 8.03 -4.49
C GLY A 15 21.67 7.38 -5.43
N LEU A 16 21.75 6.06 -5.60
CA LEU A 16 20.87 5.28 -6.45
C LEU A 16 19.82 4.53 -5.60
N PRO A 17 18.62 5.09 -5.38
CA PRO A 17 17.58 4.40 -4.63
C PRO A 17 17.03 3.21 -5.42
N HIS A 18 16.67 2.13 -4.73
CA HIS A 18 16.07 0.94 -5.35
C HIS A 18 14.57 1.09 -5.63
N VAL A 19 13.94 2.13 -5.10
CA VAL A 19 12.52 2.45 -5.31
C VAL A 19 12.37 3.71 -6.17
N ARG A 20 11.33 3.73 -7.00
CA ARG A 20 10.95 4.93 -7.75
C ARG A 20 9.96 5.74 -6.93
N GLU A 21 10.43 6.87 -6.42
CA GLU A 21 9.61 7.80 -5.66
C GLU A 21 9.93 9.24 -6.12
N PRO A 22 8.92 10.07 -6.42
CA PRO A 22 9.16 11.46 -6.80
C PRO A 22 9.98 12.20 -5.74
N GLN A 23 10.95 13.01 -6.18
CA GLN A 23 11.85 13.83 -5.35
C GLN A 23 12.85 13.04 -4.50
N LEU A 24 12.81 11.71 -4.45
CA LEU A 24 13.74 10.93 -3.63
C LEU A 24 15.21 11.04 -4.09
N PRO A 25 15.54 10.94 -5.40
CA PRO A 25 16.92 11.09 -5.86
C PRO A 25 17.50 12.48 -5.54
N GLU A 26 16.72 13.53 -5.72
CA GLU A 26 17.11 14.92 -5.44
C GLU A 26 17.39 15.10 -3.95
N LEU A 27 16.47 14.62 -3.09
CA LEU A 27 16.62 14.69 -1.64
C LEU A 27 17.83 13.89 -1.13
N MET A 28 18.09 12.71 -1.70
CA MET A 28 19.28 11.92 -1.37
C MET A 28 20.57 12.67 -1.76
N ALA A 29 20.58 13.35 -2.91
CA ALA A 29 21.73 14.15 -3.35
C ALA A 29 21.98 15.33 -2.40
N GLU A 30 20.94 16.07 -2.01
CA GLU A 30 21.02 17.18 -1.07
C GLU A 30 21.49 16.76 0.34
N CYS A 31 21.11 15.56 0.77
CA CYS A 31 21.44 15.03 2.09
C CYS A 31 22.69 14.15 2.11
N ARG A 32 23.41 14.00 1.01
CA ARG A 32 24.46 13.01 0.83
C ARG A 32 25.51 12.97 1.95
N GLU A 33 25.95 14.12 2.43
CA GLU A 33 26.95 14.20 3.50
C GLU A 33 26.45 13.69 4.86
N ARG A 34 25.13 13.64 5.04
CA ARG A 34 24.46 13.17 6.25
C ARG A 34 23.99 11.73 6.15
N LEU A 35 24.06 11.12 4.96
CA LEU A 35 23.63 9.76 4.69
C LEU A 35 24.83 8.82 4.69
N LYS A 36 24.72 7.71 5.43
CA LYS A 36 25.70 6.63 5.42
C LYS A 36 24.98 5.29 5.49
N PHE A 37 25.28 4.43 4.55
CA PHE A 37 24.73 3.07 4.51
C PHE A 37 25.87 2.05 4.70
N SER A 38 25.60 0.96 5.42
CA SER A 38 26.56 -0.07 5.75
C SER A 38 25.96 -1.47 5.62
N ALA A 39 26.74 -2.43 5.14
CA ALA A 39 26.40 -3.84 5.20
C ALA A 39 26.90 -4.50 6.51
N ASP A 40 27.63 -3.77 7.34
CA ASP A 40 28.07 -4.22 8.66
C ASP A 40 27.10 -3.71 9.73
N ILE A 41 26.42 -4.64 10.41
CA ILE A 41 25.45 -4.36 11.46
C ILE A 41 26.05 -3.64 12.68
N SER A 42 27.37 -3.75 12.89
CA SER A 42 28.07 -3.06 13.99
C SER A 42 27.91 -1.54 13.92
N CYS A 43 27.59 -0.97 12.75
CA CYS A 43 27.29 0.45 12.61
C CYS A 43 26.11 0.94 13.47
N LEU A 44 25.27 0.04 13.98
CA LEU A 44 24.14 0.36 14.85
C LEU A 44 24.55 0.62 16.30
N HIS A 45 25.78 0.21 16.70
CA HIS A 45 26.26 0.36 18.07
C HIS A 45 26.31 1.84 18.54
N ASP A 46 26.67 2.75 17.65
CA ASP A 46 26.82 4.17 17.96
C ASP A 46 25.52 4.99 17.72
N CYS A 47 24.40 4.30 17.46
CA CYS A 47 23.12 4.95 17.21
C CYS A 47 22.35 5.19 18.52
N ASP A 48 21.82 6.40 18.72
CA ASP A 48 20.91 6.73 19.82
C ASP A 48 19.48 6.25 19.57
N LEU A 49 19.08 6.14 18.29
CA LEU A 49 17.73 5.80 17.84
C LEU A 49 17.82 4.88 16.62
N VAL A 50 17.23 3.71 16.70
CA VAL A 50 17.24 2.71 15.62
C VAL A 50 15.80 2.37 15.21
N TYR A 51 15.51 2.53 13.92
CA TYR A 51 14.24 2.16 13.31
C TYR A 51 14.35 0.82 12.57
N ILE A 52 13.43 -0.09 12.84
CA ILE A 52 13.20 -1.29 12.03
C ILE A 52 12.15 -0.95 10.97
N ALA A 53 12.60 -0.71 9.75
CA ALA A 53 11.79 -0.21 8.64
C ALA A 53 11.81 -1.19 7.45
N VAL A 54 11.55 -2.47 7.72
CA VAL A 54 11.49 -3.51 6.69
C VAL A 54 10.06 -3.86 6.33
N ASP A 55 9.82 -4.25 5.09
CA ASP A 55 8.53 -4.79 4.69
C ASP A 55 8.30 -6.17 5.33
N VAL A 56 7.05 -6.41 5.72
CA VAL A 56 6.63 -7.72 6.22
C VAL A 56 6.16 -8.55 5.04
N PRO A 57 6.86 -9.64 4.68
CA PRO A 57 6.43 -10.50 3.59
C PRO A 57 5.03 -11.08 3.86
N THR A 58 4.23 -11.18 2.80
CA THR A 58 2.90 -11.79 2.87
C THR A 58 2.78 -12.87 1.81
N ASN A 59 2.20 -14.02 2.18
CA ASN A 59 1.89 -15.08 1.24
C ASN A 59 0.69 -14.71 0.33
N ASP A 60 0.29 -15.62 -0.54
CA ASP A 60 -0.83 -15.42 -1.47
C ASP A 60 -2.21 -15.41 -0.77
N THR A 61 -2.30 -15.92 0.46
CA THR A 61 -3.50 -15.84 1.30
C THR A 61 -3.57 -14.56 2.14
N GLY A 62 -2.52 -13.73 2.08
CA GLY A 62 -2.45 -12.46 2.82
C GLY A 62 -1.96 -12.59 4.25
N GLU A 63 -1.45 -13.76 4.66
CA GLU A 63 -0.85 -13.96 5.97
C GLU A 63 0.56 -13.38 6.02
N SER A 64 0.92 -12.73 7.14
CA SER A 64 2.22 -12.12 7.34
C SER A 64 3.24 -13.14 7.83
N ASP A 65 4.41 -13.18 7.19
CA ASP A 65 5.57 -13.89 7.74
C ASP A 65 6.36 -12.97 8.67
N LEU A 66 6.17 -13.15 9.97
CA LEU A 66 6.84 -12.36 11.01
C LEU A 66 8.24 -12.89 11.35
N SER A 67 8.60 -14.10 10.93
CA SER A 67 9.89 -14.74 11.28
C SER A 67 11.08 -13.90 10.80
N PHE A 68 10.97 -13.33 9.60
CA PHE A 68 11.96 -12.41 9.04
C PHE A 68 12.13 -11.13 9.88
N VAL A 69 11.03 -10.54 10.33
CA VAL A 69 11.06 -9.32 11.17
C VAL A 69 11.63 -9.63 12.55
N GLU A 70 11.27 -10.77 13.15
CA GLU A 70 11.79 -11.22 14.43
C GLU A 70 13.30 -11.47 14.38
N ASP A 71 13.80 -12.11 13.31
CA ASP A 71 15.24 -12.34 13.10
C ASP A 71 16.01 -11.02 12.98
N ILE A 72 15.53 -10.07 12.16
CA ILE A 72 16.15 -8.75 12.02
C ILE A 72 16.15 -8.00 13.35
N ILE A 73 15.04 -7.99 14.09
CA ILE A 73 14.97 -7.34 15.41
C ILE A 73 15.97 -7.98 16.37
N SER A 74 16.06 -9.30 16.41
CA SER A 74 17.00 -10.02 17.27
C SER A 74 18.46 -9.65 16.96
N LYS A 75 18.86 -9.66 15.70
CA LYS A 75 20.21 -9.25 15.24
C LYS A 75 20.49 -7.79 15.55
N THR A 76 19.51 -6.93 15.33
CA THR A 76 19.61 -5.48 15.62
C THR A 76 19.80 -5.24 17.11
N CYS A 77 19.00 -5.86 17.98
CA CYS A 77 19.13 -5.75 19.43
C CYS A 77 20.50 -6.24 19.94
N ALA A 78 21.08 -7.27 19.32
CA ALA A 78 22.41 -7.77 19.68
C ALA A 78 23.55 -6.81 19.28
N ALA A 79 23.34 -5.98 18.25
CA ALA A 79 24.34 -5.05 17.73
C ALA A 79 24.22 -3.63 18.30
N MET A 80 23.04 -3.26 18.82
CA MET A 80 22.77 -1.94 19.37
C MET A 80 23.41 -1.72 20.73
N ASN A 81 23.66 -0.43 21.01
CA ASN A 81 23.98 0.00 22.38
C ASN A 81 22.78 -0.19 23.31
N GLU A 82 23.01 -0.67 24.52
CA GLU A 82 21.95 -0.90 25.53
C GLU A 82 21.12 0.35 25.86
N LYS A 83 21.66 1.56 25.63
CA LYS A 83 20.97 2.84 25.86
C LYS A 83 20.15 3.31 24.68
N ALA A 84 20.33 2.71 23.52
CA ALA A 84 19.63 3.12 22.30
C ALA A 84 18.13 2.88 22.37
N ILE A 85 17.37 3.70 21.67
CA ILE A 85 15.92 3.58 21.52
C ILE A 85 15.66 2.71 20.29
N LEU A 86 14.85 1.68 20.44
CA LEU A 86 14.37 0.82 19.35
C LEU A 86 12.94 1.24 18.96
N VAL A 87 12.73 1.51 17.68
CA VAL A 87 11.41 1.84 17.12
C VAL A 87 11.06 0.82 16.04
N VAL A 88 9.97 0.10 16.22
CA VAL A 88 9.40 -0.79 15.20
C VAL A 88 8.50 0.07 14.30
N LEU A 89 8.86 0.15 13.00
CA LEU A 89 8.10 0.87 11.97
C LEU A 89 7.38 -0.08 11.03
N CYS A 90 7.64 -1.39 11.12
CA CYS A 90 7.01 -2.43 10.32
C CYS A 90 5.53 -2.58 10.64
N GLN A 91 4.75 -3.00 9.68
CA GLN A 91 3.35 -3.35 9.93
C GLN A 91 3.24 -4.73 10.57
N VAL A 92 2.95 -4.75 11.86
CA VAL A 92 2.85 -5.96 12.69
C VAL A 92 1.47 -6.06 13.33
N PRO A 93 1.00 -7.27 13.70
CA PRO A 93 -0.29 -7.44 14.37
C PRO A 93 -0.26 -6.89 15.80
N PRO A 94 -1.42 -6.47 16.34
CA PRO A 94 -1.55 -5.99 17.72
C PRO A 94 -0.98 -6.97 18.75
N GLY A 95 -0.13 -6.43 19.65
CA GLY A 95 0.56 -7.17 20.69
C GLY A 95 1.93 -7.72 20.28
N PHE A 96 2.38 -7.50 19.06
CA PHE A 96 3.71 -7.93 18.61
C PHE A 96 4.82 -7.19 19.36
N THR A 97 4.83 -5.86 19.36
CA THR A 97 5.89 -5.04 19.96
C THR A 97 6.02 -5.31 21.45
N ARG A 98 4.91 -5.54 22.16
CA ARG A 98 4.96 -5.86 23.59
C ARG A 98 5.76 -7.12 23.93
N LYS A 99 5.82 -8.09 23.05
CA LYS A 99 6.53 -9.37 23.27
C LYS A 99 8.04 -9.27 23.07
N LEU A 100 8.53 -8.20 22.43
CA LEU A 100 9.95 -8.02 22.19
C LEU A 100 10.73 -7.87 23.48
N THR A 101 11.97 -8.38 23.52
CA THR A 101 12.81 -8.44 24.71
C THR A 101 13.65 -7.18 24.97
N TRP A 102 13.39 -6.07 24.28
CA TRP A 102 14.05 -4.80 24.52
C TRP A 102 13.44 -4.07 25.74
N PRO A 103 14.23 -3.27 26.53
CA PRO A 103 13.71 -2.51 27.68
C PRO A 103 12.53 -1.62 27.27
N LYS A 104 11.40 -1.73 27.99
CA LYS A 104 10.13 -1.10 27.62
C LYS A 104 10.16 0.43 27.60
N GLU A 105 11.08 1.04 28.37
CA GLU A 105 11.31 2.49 28.42
C GLU A 105 12.02 3.01 27.15
N ARG A 106 12.62 2.11 26.37
CA ARG A 106 13.36 2.39 25.15
C ARG A 106 12.85 1.61 23.95
N LEU A 107 11.68 1.01 24.07
CA LEU A 107 10.99 0.31 22.99
C LEU A 107 9.75 1.09 22.57
N TYR A 108 9.63 1.37 21.29
CA TYR A 108 8.51 2.09 20.70
C TYR A 108 8.04 1.41 19.42
N TYR A 109 6.78 1.65 19.10
CA TYR A 109 6.20 1.37 17.79
C TYR A 109 5.81 2.71 17.15
N GLN A 110 6.07 2.89 15.87
CA GLN A 110 5.59 4.06 15.13
C GLN A 110 4.77 3.61 13.94
N VAL A 111 3.60 4.17 13.77
CA VAL A 111 2.76 3.88 12.60
C VAL A 111 3.37 4.52 11.36
N GLU A 112 3.73 3.69 10.40
CA GLU A 112 4.15 4.14 9.07
C GLU A 112 2.91 4.53 8.24
N THR A 113 2.93 5.71 7.60
CA THR A 113 1.81 6.28 6.83
C THR A 113 2.23 6.75 5.43
N LEU A 114 3.37 6.30 4.93
CA LEU A 114 3.82 6.64 3.58
C LEU A 114 2.90 6.02 2.52
N ILE A 115 2.83 6.66 1.37
CA ILE A 115 2.02 6.23 0.23
C ILE A 115 2.92 6.28 -1.01
N PHE A 116 3.05 5.18 -1.73
CA PHE A 116 3.80 5.14 -3.00
C PHE A 116 3.36 6.26 -3.94
N GLY A 117 4.34 7.00 -4.49
CA GLY A 117 4.15 8.16 -5.33
C GLY A 117 3.99 9.48 -4.58
N ARG A 118 3.88 9.44 -3.23
CA ARG A 118 3.80 10.60 -2.33
C ARG A 118 4.60 10.38 -1.03
N ALA A 119 5.53 9.43 -1.01
CA ALA A 119 6.21 9.05 0.22
C ALA A 119 7.10 10.18 0.74
N VAL A 120 7.84 10.87 -0.13
CA VAL A 120 8.67 12.02 0.27
C VAL A 120 7.83 13.16 0.83
N ASP A 121 6.73 13.55 0.14
CA ASP A 121 5.82 14.59 0.62
C ASP A 121 5.27 14.25 2.01
N ARG A 122 4.81 13.02 2.21
CA ARG A 122 4.26 12.57 3.50
C ARG A 122 5.31 12.41 4.60
N ALA A 123 6.56 12.13 4.24
CA ALA A 123 7.66 12.07 5.20
C ALA A 123 8.07 13.46 5.69
N ILE A 124 8.05 14.46 4.80
CA ILE A 124 8.43 15.86 5.11
C ILE A 124 7.27 16.61 5.77
N ASN A 125 6.02 16.35 5.35
CA ASN A 125 4.81 16.99 5.84
C ASN A 125 3.85 15.97 6.47
N PRO A 126 4.23 15.32 7.58
CA PRO A 126 3.37 14.33 8.23
C PRO A 126 2.14 15.01 8.84
N GLU A 127 0.97 14.39 8.69
CA GLU A 127 -0.26 14.88 9.31
C GLU A 127 -0.24 14.68 10.83
N ARG A 128 0.43 13.65 11.30
CA ARG A 128 0.58 13.26 12.71
C ARG A 128 1.58 12.12 12.85
N TYR A 129 2.11 11.94 14.06
CA TYR A 129 2.79 10.70 14.46
C TYR A 129 1.92 9.91 15.46
N ILE A 130 1.78 8.62 15.25
CA ILE A 130 1.13 7.68 16.17
C ILE A 130 2.24 6.80 16.75
N ILE A 131 2.42 6.89 18.08
CA ILE A 131 3.53 6.26 18.79
C ILE A 131 3.01 5.26 19.80
N GLY A 132 3.27 3.98 19.57
CA GLY A 132 3.03 2.92 20.55
C GLY A 132 4.14 2.88 21.61
N CYS A 133 3.76 2.87 22.87
CA CYS A 133 4.70 2.82 24.00
C CYS A 133 4.13 2.02 25.16
N ASN A 134 4.97 1.73 26.13
CA ASN A 134 4.54 0.99 27.33
C ASN A 134 3.62 1.82 28.23
N ASN A 135 3.94 3.10 28.41
CA ASN A 135 3.16 4.05 29.20
C ASN A 135 2.93 5.35 28.42
N PRO A 136 1.71 5.60 27.88
CA PRO A 136 1.39 6.79 27.09
C PRO A 136 1.40 8.10 27.87
N GLU A 137 1.32 8.05 29.20
CA GLU A 137 1.35 9.24 30.06
C GLU A 137 2.78 9.73 30.32
N GLN A 138 3.78 8.90 30.03
CA GLN A 138 5.17 9.25 30.16
C GLN A 138 5.65 10.04 28.93
N ALA A 139 6.43 11.10 29.17
CA ALA A 139 7.05 11.86 28.08
C ALA A 139 7.97 10.97 27.23
N LEU A 140 7.98 11.21 25.93
CA LEU A 140 8.92 10.54 25.01
C LEU A 140 10.36 10.91 25.37
N PRO A 141 11.33 10.01 25.14
CA PRO A 141 12.75 10.33 25.33
C PRO A 141 13.17 11.55 24.52
N PRO A 142 14.08 12.40 25.04
CA PRO A 142 14.44 13.67 24.38
C PRO A 142 14.89 13.52 22.93
N VAL A 143 15.65 12.47 22.61
CA VAL A 143 16.10 12.20 21.22
C VAL A 143 14.91 12.01 20.29
N MET A 144 13.94 11.21 20.68
CA MET A 144 12.72 10.96 19.89
C MET A 144 11.81 12.19 19.86
N ALA A 145 11.61 12.87 20.98
CA ALA A 145 10.82 14.08 21.07
C ALA A 145 11.36 15.20 20.17
N ASN A 146 12.69 15.38 20.15
CA ASN A 146 13.35 16.38 19.30
C ASN A 146 13.20 16.03 17.81
N LEU A 147 13.38 14.74 17.44
CA LEU A 147 13.20 14.31 16.07
C LEU A 147 11.78 14.55 15.58
N LEU A 148 10.77 14.08 16.31
CA LEU A 148 9.37 14.20 15.92
C LEU A 148 8.87 15.65 15.97
N GLY A 149 9.36 16.43 16.94
CA GLY A 149 9.03 17.84 17.11
C GLY A 149 9.46 18.74 15.96
N ALA A 150 10.48 18.33 15.19
CA ALA A 150 10.94 19.08 14.02
C ALA A 150 9.90 19.18 12.89
N PHE A 151 8.89 18.30 12.89
CA PHE A 151 7.86 18.24 11.83
C PHE A 151 6.59 19.05 12.15
N ASN A 152 6.48 19.67 13.33
CA ASN A 152 5.37 20.54 13.71
C ASN A 152 3.96 19.92 13.52
N CYS A 153 3.82 18.63 13.75
CA CYS A 153 2.54 17.92 13.69
C CYS A 153 2.19 17.28 15.04
N PRO A 154 0.92 16.93 15.28
CA PRO A 154 0.51 16.23 16.49
C PRO A 154 1.26 14.90 16.66
N VAL A 155 1.75 14.63 17.87
CA VAL A 155 2.28 13.33 18.29
C VAL A 155 1.27 12.70 19.25
N LEU A 156 0.84 11.48 18.94
CA LEU A 156 -0.22 10.75 19.63
C LEU A 156 0.36 9.49 20.31
N PRO A 157 0.87 9.59 21.55
CA PRO A 157 1.31 8.42 22.30
C PRO A 157 0.11 7.55 22.70
N MET A 158 0.25 6.25 22.58
CA MET A 158 -0.74 5.27 23.00
C MET A 158 -0.08 3.93 23.34
N LYS A 159 -0.82 2.98 23.89
CA LYS A 159 -0.30 1.63 24.15
C LYS A 159 0.12 0.97 22.82
N TYR A 160 1.09 0.06 22.85
CA TYR A 160 1.55 -0.66 21.66
C TYR A 160 0.39 -1.24 20.85
N GLU A 161 -0.49 -1.98 21.51
CA GLU A 161 -1.63 -2.65 20.88
C GLU A 161 -2.58 -1.65 20.21
N SER A 162 -2.75 -0.47 20.83
CA SER A 162 -3.59 0.58 20.25
C SER A 162 -2.95 1.20 19.01
N ALA A 163 -1.64 1.41 19.01
CA ALA A 163 -0.93 1.98 17.87
C ALA A 163 -0.85 0.98 16.70
N GLU A 164 -0.56 -0.29 16.99
CA GLU A 164 -0.56 -1.37 16.00
C GLU A 164 -1.95 -1.53 15.37
N LEU A 165 -3.01 -1.50 16.19
CA LEU A 165 -4.39 -1.56 15.71
C LEU A 165 -4.79 -0.27 14.96
N ALA A 166 -4.29 0.91 15.37
CA ALA A 166 -4.60 2.18 14.71
C ALA A 166 -4.18 2.16 13.22
N LYS A 167 -3.03 1.56 12.89
CA LYS A 167 -2.60 1.38 11.49
C LYS A 167 -3.63 0.58 10.71
N ILE A 168 -4.06 -0.56 11.24
CA ILE A 168 -5.07 -1.43 10.62
C ILE A 168 -6.42 -0.69 10.54
N SER A 169 -6.81 0.03 11.59
CA SER A 169 -8.07 0.78 11.64
C SER A 169 -8.17 1.83 10.53
N ILE A 170 -7.09 2.56 10.23
CA ILE A 170 -7.08 3.49 9.10
C ILE A 170 -7.46 2.75 7.82
N ASN A 171 -6.85 1.60 7.55
CA ASN A 171 -7.14 0.81 6.36
C ASN A 171 -8.57 0.27 6.35
N MET A 172 -9.12 -0.10 7.52
CA MET A 172 -10.53 -0.55 7.63
C MET A 172 -11.49 0.56 7.23
N PHE A 173 -11.29 1.79 7.71
CA PHE A 173 -12.13 2.94 7.33
C PHE A 173 -12.00 3.29 5.84
N LEU A 174 -10.81 3.18 5.25
CA LEU A 174 -10.62 3.33 3.80
C LEU A 174 -11.39 2.25 3.03
N VAL A 175 -11.30 1.00 3.44
CA VAL A 175 -12.02 -0.13 2.82
C VAL A 175 -13.53 0.05 2.94
N ALA A 176 -14.04 0.46 4.11
CA ALA A 176 -15.47 0.75 4.31
C ALA A 176 -15.97 1.79 3.31
N SER A 177 -15.23 2.91 3.17
CA SER A 177 -15.56 3.98 2.21
C SER A 177 -15.55 3.48 0.77
N VAL A 178 -14.52 2.74 0.37
CA VAL A 178 -14.42 2.15 -0.99
C VAL A 178 -15.55 1.17 -1.26
N SER A 179 -15.87 0.29 -0.31
CA SER A 179 -16.94 -0.71 -0.47
C SER A 179 -18.31 -0.05 -0.60
N ALA A 180 -18.60 0.96 0.24
CA ALA A 180 -19.84 1.74 0.14
C ALA A 180 -19.93 2.47 -1.21
N SER A 181 -18.85 3.14 -1.63
CA SER A 181 -18.77 3.86 -2.90
C SER A 181 -18.98 2.94 -4.10
N ASN A 182 -18.35 1.76 -4.09
CA ASN A 182 -18.50 0.76 -5.15
C ASN A 182 -19.94 0.25 -5.25
N THR A 183 -20.57 -0.05 -4.11
CA THR A 183 -21.95 -0.57 -4.06
C THR A 183 -22.94 0.48 -4.58
N LEU A 184 -22.80 1.73 -4.13
CA LEU A 184 -23.72 2.80 -4.53
C LEU A 184 -23.50 3.23 -5.98
N ALA A 185 -22.26 3.29 -6.45
CA ALA A 185 -21.97 3.60 -7.86
C ALA A 185 -22.56 2.53 -8.80
N GLU A 186 -22.46 1.24 -8.45
CA GLU A 186 -23.06 0.17 -9.23
C GLU A 186 -24.60 0.25 -9.24
N LEU A 187 -25.21 0.61 -8.11
CA LEU A 187 -26.65 0.86 -8.03
C LEU A 187 -27.05 2.03 -8.94
N CYS A 188 -26.30 3.13 -8.94
CA CYS A 188 -26.53 4.29 -9.81
C CYS A 188 -26.61 3.89 -11.28
N GLU A 189 -25.69 3.01 -11.75
CA GLU A 189 -25.71 2.49 -13.13
C GLU A 189 -27.03 1.78 -13.50
N LYS A 190 -27.76 1.23 -12.53
CA LYS A 190 -29.00 0.48 -12.76
C LYS A 190 -30.28 1.33 -12.65
N ILE A 191 -30.23 2.41 -11.87
CA ILE A 191 -31.41 3.25 -11.61
C ILE A 191 -31.40 4.58 -12.36
N GLY A 192 -30.35 4.83 -13.18
CA GLY A 192 -30.21 6.06 -13.96
C GLY A 192 -29.73 7.27 -13.13
N ALA A 193 -29.11 7.04 -11.96
CA ALA A 193 -28.42 8.07 -11.20
C ALA A 193 -26.94 8.17 -11.61
N ASP A 194 -26.31 9.31 -11.32
CA ASP A 194 -24.88 9.50 -11.50
C ASP A 194 -24.19 9.63 -10.14
N TRP A 195 -23.30 8.69 -9.85
CA TRP A 195 -22.51 8.71 -8.62
C TRP A 195 -21.63 9.96 -8.50
N PHE A 196 -21.09 10.46 -9.62
CA PHE A 196 -20.23 11.64 -9.61
C PHE A 196 -20.98 12.93 -9.28
N GLU A 197 -22.29 12.99 -9.53
CA GLU A 197 -23.15 14.09 -9.06
C GLU A 197 -23.40 14.02 -7.54
N ILE A 198 -23.36 12.81 -6.95
CA ILE A 198 -23.59 12.59 -5.51
C ILE A 198 -22.34 12.93 -4.69
N ILE A 199 -21.15 12.64 -5.20
CA ILE A 199 -19.86 12.83 -4.48
C ILE A 199 -19.72 14.24 -3.84
N PRO A 200 -20.01 15.37 -4.53
CA PRO A 200 -19.87 16.69 -3.94
C PRO A 200 -20.74 16.90 -2.69
N ALA A 201 -21.96 16.36 -2.68
CA ALA A 201 -22.85 16.44 -1.53
C ALA A 201 -22.28 15.66 -0.32
N LEU A 202 -21.72 14.48 -0.55
CA LEU A 202 -21.08 13.68 0.49
C LEU A 202 -19.84 14.36 1.07
N ARG A 203 -19.01 14.99 0.24
CA ARG A 203 -17.81 15.71 0.69
C ARG A 203 -18.13 16.92 1.56
N LEU A 204 -19.24 17.58 1.33
CA LEU A 204 -19.68 18.72 2.12
C LEU A 204 -20.30 18.33 3.47
N ASP A 205 -20.72 17.08 3.64
CA ASP A 205 -21.16 16.58 4.94
C ASP A 205 -19.95 16.42 5.87
N LYS A 206 -19.91 17.18 6.97
CA LYS A 206 -18.78 17.19 7.93
C LYS A 206 -18.52 15.83 8.57
N ARG A 207 -19.49 14.92 8.61
CA ARG A 207 -19.36 13.56 9.15
C ARG A 207 -18.62 12.63 8.19
N ILE A 208 -18.58 12.96 6.90
CA ILE A 208 -17.89 12.22 5.82
C ILE A 208 -16.59 12.95 5.50
N GLY A 209 -16.67 14.22 5.10
CA GLY A 209 -15.54 15.12 4.92
C GLY A 209 -14.88 15.05 3.53
N ASN A 210 -14.11 16.10 3.25
CA ASN A 210 -13.51 16.35 1.93
C ASN A 210 -12.51 15.28 1.47
N TYR A 211 -11.91 14.55 2.40
CA TYR A 211 -10.84 13.57 2.14
C TYR A 211 -11.35 12.13 2.10
N ALA A 212 -12.66 11.92 2.18
CA ALA A 212 -13.24 10.58 2.10
C ALA A 212 -12.98 9.92 0.74
N TYR A 213 -12.74 8.61 0.76
CA TYR A 213 -12.50 7.79 -0.43
C TYR A 213 -13.83 7.45 -1.11
N LEU A 214 -14.31 8.37 -1.95
CA LEU A 214 -15.62 8.27 -2.61
C LEU A 214 -15.56 7.87 -4.09
N ASN A 215 -14.36 7.79 -4.67
CA ASN A 215 -14.22 7.35 -6.05
C ASN A 215 -14.40 5.82 -6.13
N PRO A 216 -15.35 5.33 -6.94
CA PRO A 216 -15.53 3.91 -7.15
C PRO A 216 -14.35 3.33 -7.94
N GLY A 217 -14.06 2.05 -7.68
CA GLY A 217 -12.97 1.32 -8.33
C GLY A 217 -13.35 -0.12 -8.64
N LEU A 218 -12.35 -0.93 -8.94
CA LEU A 218 -12.50 -2.35 -9.29
C LEU A 218 -12.24 -3.28 -8.08
N GLY A 219 -12.72 -2.88 -6.90
CA GLY A 219 -12.50 -3.62 -5.66
C GLY A 219 -11.15 -3.29 -4.99
N ILE A 220 -10.85 -4.00 -3.91
CA ILE A 220 -9.61 -3.87 -3.15
C ILE A 220 -8.50 -4.57 -3.94
N SER A 221 -7.35 -3.91 -4.07
CA SER A 221 -6.18 -4.39 -4.80
C SER A 221 -4.90 -4.06 -4.04
N GLY A 222 -3.78 -4.63 -4.46
CA GLY A 222 -2.53 -4.62 -3.70
C GLY A 222 -2.52 -5.67 -2.58
N GLY A 223 -1.50 -5.63 -1.72
CA GLY A 223 -1.32 -6.62 -0.65
C GLY A 223 -1.73 -6.12 0.75
N ASN A 224 -1.56 -4.83 1.01
CA ASN A 224 -1.67 -4.30 2.37
C ASN A 224 -3.10 -4.31 2.93
N LEU A 225 -4.08 -3.90 2.12
CA LEU A 225 -5.48 -3.86 2.57
C LEU A 225 -6.04 -5.28 2.81
N GLU A 226 -5.75 -6.23 1.92
CA GLU A 226 -6.22 -7.61 2.10
C GLU A 226 -5.58 -8.27 3.32
N ARG A 227 -4.27 -8.05 3.55
CA ARG A 227 -3.60 -8.51 4.77
C ARG A 227 -4.28 -8.00 6.02
N ASP A 228 -4.59 -6.71 6.06
CA ASP A 228 -5.19 -6.09 7.24
C ASP A 228 -6.61 -6.59 7.51
N LEU A 229 -7.40 -6.83 6.45
CA LEU A 229 -8.71 -7.47 6.57
C LEU A 229 -8.58 -8.88 7.16
N ASN A 230 -7.64 -9.69 6.66
CA ASN A 230 -7.42 -11.04 7.20
C ASN A 230 -6.95 -11.00 8.65
N THR A 231 -6.03 -10.07 8.99
CA THR A 231 -5.59 -9.89 10.39
C THR A 231 -6.76 -9.57 11.32
N ILE A 232 -7.72 -8.73 10.90
CA ILE A 232 -8.92 -8.44 11.72
C ILE A 232 -9.81 -9.68 11.84
N LEU A 233 -10.03 -10.45 10.77
CA LEU A 233 -10.82 -11.68 10.84
C LEU A 233 -10.20 -12.70 11.78
N GLU A 234 -8.89 -12.94 11.70
CA GLU A 234 -8.15 -13.85 12.59
C GLU A 234 -8.22 -13.41 14.06
N LEU A 235 -8.06 -12.09 14.32
CA LEU A 235 -8.19 -11.55 15.66
C LEU A 235 -9.63 -11.67 16.17
N SER A 236 -10.62 -11.41 15.32
CA SER A 236 -12.04 -11.55 15.69
C SER A 236 -12.38 -13.00 16.05
N GLU A 237 -11.92 -13.97 15.27
CA GLU A 237 -12.08 -15.38 15.56
C GLU A 237 -11.40 -15.76 16.88
N ARG A 238 -10.14 -15.39 17.05
CA ARG A 238 -9.34 -15.68 18.26
C ARG A 238 -9.95 -15.11 19.53
N HIS A 239 -10.54 -13.91 19.45
CA HIS A 239 -11.10 -13.18 20.58
C HIS A 239 -12.63 -13.29 20.67
N HIS A 240 -13.27 -14.10 19.82
CA HIS A 240 -14.72 -14.32 19.79
C HIS A 240 -15.52 -13.02 19.61
N THR A 241 -15.04 -12.12 18.74
CA THR A 241 -15.73 -10.88 18.37
C THR A 241 -16.32 -10.98 16.96
N ASP A 242 -17.28 -10.11 16.63
CA ASP A 242 -17.90 -10.09 15.31
C ASP A 242 -16.95 -9.55 14.23
N GLY A 243 -16.61 -10.38 13.26
CA GLY A 243 -15.86 -10.04 12.04
C GLY A 243 -16.74 -9.91 10.79
N GLY A 244 -18.06 -10.02 10.90
CA GLY A 244 -18.98 -10.15 9.77
C GLY A 244 -18.95 -8.97 8.80
N VAL A 245 -18.79 -7.75 9.27
CA VAL A 245 -18.67 -6.57 8.41
C VAL A 245 -17.41 -6.63 7.54
N VAL A 246 -16.30 -7.10 8.09
CA VAL A 246 -15.02 -7.24 7.36
C VAL A 246 -15.13 -8.33 6.29
N ALA A 247 -15.74 -9.46 6.63
CA ALA A 247 -16.03 -10.53 5.68
C ALA A 247 -16.91 -10.04 4.51
N SER A 248 -17.89 -9.18 4.81
CA SER A 248 -18.75 -8.55 3.80
C SER A 248 -17.98 -7.63 2.86
N TRP A 249 -17.00 -6.86 3.34
CA TRP A 249 -16.14 -6.04 2.49
C TRP A 249 -15.28 -6.87 1.54
N ILE A 250 -14.73 -7.99 2.02
CA ILE A 250 -13.98 -8.94 1.17
C ILE A 250 -14.88 -9.49 0.06
N SER A 251 -16.11 -9.90 0.42
CA SER A 251 -17.09 -10.40 -0.55
C SER A 251 -17.47 -9.33 -1.58
N ASN A 252 -17.73 -8.09 -1.14
CA ASN A 252 -18.01 -6.95 -2.01
C ASN A 252 -16.85 -6.67 -2.96
N SER A 253 -15.62 -6.71 -2.47
CA SER A 253 -14.43 -6.53 -3.31
C SER A 253 -14.31 -7.60 -4.39
N LYS A 254 -14.56 -8.87 -4.04
CA LYS A 254 -14.57 -9.98 -5.02
C LYS A 254 -15.65 -9.78 -6.09
N HIS A 255 -16.85 -9.35 -5.70
CA HIS A 255 -17.93 -9.01 -6.62
C HIS A 255 -17.49 -7.87 -7.55
N ARG A 256 -16.99 -6.76 -7.01
CA ARG A 256 -16.60 -5.59 -7.80
C ARG A 256 -15.44 -5.84 -8.77
N LYS A 257 -14.51 -6.75 -8.44
CA LYS A 257 -13.45 -7.19 -9.39
C LYS A 257 -14.00 -7.79 -10.67
N ASN A 258 -15.26 -8.29 -10.66
CA ASN A 258 -15.92 -8.85 -11.84
C ASN A 258 -16.55 -7.79 -12.75
N TRP A 259 -16.72 -6.57 -12.28
CA TRP A 259 -17.43 -5.51 -13.01
C TRP A 259 -16.91 -5.32 -14.45
N ALA A 260 -15.60 -5.24 -14.65
CA ALA A 260 -15.01 -5.08 -15.98
C ALA A 260 -15.33 -6.26 -16.91
N TRP A 261 -15.32 -7.50 -16.39
CA TRP A 261 -15.75 -8.68 -17.13
C TRP A 261 -17.23 -8.63 -17.50
N GLU A 262 -18.09 -8.24 -16.56
CA GLU A 262 -19.54 -8.16 -16.79
C GLU A 262 -19.85 -7.11 -17.87
N LYS A 263 -19.22 -5.93 -17.81
CA LYS A 263 -19.37 -4.89 -18.84
C LYS A 263 -18.83 -5.33 -20.20
N LEU A 264 -17.67 -5.96 -20.25
CA LEU A 264 -17.12 -6.51 -21.48
C LEU A 264 -18.07 -7.55 -22.10
N ASN A 265 -18.62 -8.44 -21.29
CA ASN A 265 -19.56 -9.44 -21.75
C ASN A 265 -20.88 -8.82 -22.23
N GLU A 266 -21.49 -7.93 -21.43
CA GLU A 266 -22.77 -7.29 -21.71
C GLU A 266 -22.71 -6.44 -22.98
N PHE A 267 -21.69 -5.61 -23.15
CA PHE A 267 -21.68 -4.62 -24.24
C PHE A 267 -20.94 -5.08 -25.50
N VAL A 268 -20.03 -6.05 -25.38
CA VAL A 268 -19.13 -6.43 -26.47
C VAL A 268 -19.27 -7.90 -26.85
N LEU A 269 -18.95 -8.84 -25.94
CA LEU A 269 -18.81 -10.26 -26.33
C LEU A 269 -20.11 -10.91 -26.79
N THR A 270 -21.26 -10.41 -26.35
CA THR A 270 -22.59 -10.82 -26.84
C THR A 270 -22.82 -10.45 -28.30
N LYS A 271 -22.15 -9.40 -28.80
CA LYS A 271 -22.31 -8.89 -30.19
C LYS A 271 -21.14 -9.27 -31.08
N PHE A 272 -19.92 -9.31 -30.47
CA PHE A 272 -18.67 -9.58 -31.15
C PHE A 272 -17.92 -10.68 -30.38
N PRO A 273 -18.11 -11.96 -30.68
CA PRO A 273 -17.53 -13.06 -29.89
C PRO A 273 -15.99 -13.12 -29.88
N GLU A 274 -15.35 -12.62 -30.93
CA GLU A 274 -13.90 -12.64 -31.12
C GLU A 274 -13.30 -11.25 -31.37
N PRO A 275 -13.51 -10.26 -30.45
CA PRO A 275 -12.91 -8.94 -30.61
C PRO A 275 -11.42 -8.96 -30.30
N ARG A 276 -10.68 -8.04 -30.93
CA ARG A 276 -9.31 -7.71 -30.55
C ARG A 276 -9.37 -6.69 -29.43
N ILE A 277 -8.83 -7.05 -28.27
CA ILE A 277 -8.95 -6.27 -27.03
C ILE A 277 -7.62 -5.60 -26.74
N ALA A 278 -7.60 -4.25 -26.68
CA ALA A 278 -6.52 -3.50 -26.07
C ALA A 278 -6.78 -3.36 -24.56
N LEU A 279 -5.84 -3.80 -23.73
CA LEU A 279 -5.91 -3.64 -22.28
C LEU A 279 -4.75 -2.76 -21.79
N LEU A 280 -5.08 -1.58 -21.25
CA LEU A 280 -4.14 -0.60 -20.78
C LEU A 280 -4.15 -0.54 -19.25
N GLY A 281 -2.97 -0.74 -18.66
CA GLY A 281 -2.78 -0.80 -17.21
C GLY A 281 -2.91 -2.21 -16.65
N LEU A 282 -1.80 -2.75 -16.15
CA LEU A 282 -1.68 -4.07 -15.53
C LEU A 282 -1.37 -3.96 -14.05
N ALA A 283 -0.67 -2.90 -13.63
CA ALA A 283 -0.42 -2.60 -12.24
C ALA A 283 -1.73 -2.39 -11.47
N TYR A 284 -1.75 -2.72 -10.19
CA TYR A 284 -2.97 -2.57 -9.38
C TYR A 284 -3.37 -1.10 -9.15
N LYS A 285 -2.46 -0.16 -9.32
CA LYS A 285 -2.66 1.29 -9.32
C LYS A 285 -1.53 2.00 -10.10
N GLU A 286 -1.65 3.29 -10.30
CA GLU A 286 -0.62 4.15 -10.85
C GLU A 286 0.61 4.26 -9.93
N ASN A 287 1.77 4.61 -10.50
CA ASN A 287 3.04 4.83 -9.79
C ASN A 287 3.59 3.59 -9.06
N THR A 288 3.29 2.39 -9.55
CA THR A 288 3.89 1.13 -9.08
C THR A 288 3.97 0.11 -10.21
N HIS A 289 4.92 -0.81 -10.11
CA HIS A 289 5.02 -1.97 -11.00
C HIS A 289 4.30 -3.21 -10.45
N SER A 290 3.74 -3.12 -9.26
CA SER A 290 3.12 -4.27 -8.59
C SER A 290 1.80 -4.66 -9.23
N ILE A 291 1.68 -5.94 -9.54
CA ILE A 291 0.46 -6.58 -10.07
C ILE A 291 -0.30 -7.39 -9.01
N LYS A 292 0.13 -7.30 -7.73
CA LYS A 292 -0.49 -8.09 -6.64
C LYS A 292 -1.98 -7.75 -6.51
N ASN A 293 -2.83 -8.76 -6.65
CA ASN A 293 -4.30 -8.62 -6.61
C ASN A 293 -4.86 -7.61 -7.64
N SER A 294 -4.15 -7.41 -8.77
CA SER A 294 -4.60 -6.50 -9.82
C SER A 294 -5.90 -6.98 -10.47
N PRO A 295 -6.93 -6.11 -10.59
CA PRO A 295 -8.14 -6.41 -11.33
C PRO A 295 -7.88 -6.70 -12.82
N ALA A 296 -6.85 -6.08 -13.40
CA ALA A 296 -6.45 -6.33 -14.79
C ALA A 296 -5.96 -7.76 -14.96
N ILE A 297 -5.13 -8.25 -14.05
CA ILE A 297 -4.64 -9.64 -14.09
C ILE A 297 -5.81 -10.63 -13.86
N ALA A 298 -6.72 -10.31 -12.95
CA ALA A 298 -7.93 -11.12 -12.74
C ALA A 298 -8.80 -11.20 -14.01
N LEU A 299 -8.97 -10.08 -14.72
CA LEU A 299 -9.69 -10.03 -15.99
C LEU A 299 -8.98 -10.82 -17.07
N LEU A 300 -7.66 -10.68 -17.25
CA LEU A 300 -6.86 -11.43 -18.21
C LEU A 300 -7.03 -12.95 -18.02
N ASN A 301 -7.09 -13.41 -16.78
CA ASN A 301 -7.34 -14.82 -16.48
C ASN A 301 -8.73 -15.30 -16.94
N LYS A 302 -9.75 -14.43 -16.93
CA LYS A 302 -11.11 -14.75 -17.39
C LYS A 302 -11.24 -14.76 -18.92
N ILE A 303 -10.50 -13.87 -19.60
CA ILE A 303 -10.54 -13.75 -21.06
C ILE A 303 -9.43 -14.55 -21.75
N ARG A 304 -8.87 -15.55 -21.08
CA ARG A 304 -7.89 -16.47 -21.69
C ARG A 304 -8.42 -17.05 -23.00
N GLY A 305 -7.58 -17.02 -24.02
CA GLY A 305 -7.95 -17.49 -25.36
C GLY A 305 -8.56 -16.42 -26.27
N LYS A 306 -8.87 -15.22 -25.77
CA LYS A 306 -9.20 -14.06 -26.60
C LYS A 306 -7.94 -13.38 -27.13
N GLN A 307 -8.09 -12.60 -28.21
CA GLN A 307 -6.99 -11.77 -28.75
C GLN A 307 -6.81 -10.52 -27.89
N VAL A 308 -5.84 -10.56 -26.99
CA VAL A 308 -5.55 -9.44 -26.09
C VAL A 308 -4.16 -8.90 -26.34
N ILE A 309 -4.08 -7.58 -26.51
CA ILE A 309 -2.84 -6.81 -26.57
C ILE A 309 -2.82 -5.93 -25.34
N ALA A 310 -1.74 -6.01 -24.53
CA ALA A 310 -1.68 -5.28 -23.26
C ALA A 310 -0.47 -4.36 -23.19
N TYR A 311 -0.68 -3.21 -22.57
CA TYR A 311 0.35 -2.24 -22.25
C TYR A 311 0.26 -1.76 -20.81
N ASP A 312 1.42 -1.55 -20.18
CA ASP A 312 1.58 -0.89 -18.89
C ASP A 312 2.96 -0.22 -18.85
N PRO A 313 3.08 1.05 -18.41
CA PRO A 313 4.36 1.77 -18.44
C PRO A 313 5.38 1.28 -17.40
N ALA A 314 4.94 0.60 -16.34
CA ALA A 314 5.79 0.21 -15.21
C ALA A 314 5.96 -1.31 -15.05
N VAL A 315 5.00 -2.11 -15.52
CA VAL A 315 5.05 -3.57 -15.39
C VAL A 315 5.95 -4.15 -16.47
N GLY A 316 6.98 -4.90 -16.09
CA GLY A 316 7.92 -5.55 -17.00
C GLY A 316 7.28 -6.61 -17.91
N LYS A 317 8.07 -7.14 -18.88
CA LYS A 317 7.58 -8.13 -19.86
C LYS A 317 7.28 -9.49 -19.23
N ASP A 318 7.97 -9.84 -18.16
CA ASP A 318 7.86 -11.16 -17.51
C ASP A 318 6.70 -11.17 -16.53
N LEU A 319 5.49 -11.26 -17.07
CA LEU A 319 4.30 -11.59 -16.29
C LEU A 319 4.24 -13.09 -16.11
N ALA A 320 4.62 -13.60 -14.95
CA ALA A 320 4.49 -15.00 -14.61
C ALA A 320 3.03 -15.44 -14.80
N GLY A 321 2.79 -16.26 -15.83
CA GLY A 321 1.55 -16.99 -16.02
C GLY A 321 0.52 -16.45 -17.02
N ALA A 322 0.61 -15.25 -17.55
CA ALA A 322 -0.31 -14.74 -18.56
C ALA A 322 0.34 -14.71 -19.95
N LYS A 323 -0.09 -15.58 -20.86
CA LYS A 323 0.24 -15.48 -22.30
C LYS A 323 -0.55 -14.32 -22.90
N VAL A 324 -0.02 -13.10 -22.80
CA VAL A 324 -0.61 -11.88 -23.37
C VAL A 324 0.42 -11.24 -24.29
N ASN A 325 -0.02 -10.80 -25.46
CA ASN A 325 0.85 -10.03 -26.35
C ASN A 325 1.10 -8.66 -25.74
N ARG A 326 2.36 -8.38 -25.37
CA ARG A 326 2.80 -7.14 -24.73
C ARG A 326 3.47 -6.22 -25.74
N VAL A 327 3.03 -4.98 -25.78
CA VAL A 327 3.55 -3.92 -26.65
C VAL A 327 4.29 -2.85 -25.87
N GLN A 328 5.01 -1.95 -26.57
CA GLN A 328 5.88 -0.94 -25.96
C GLN A 328 5.18 0.39 -25.73
N SER A 329 4.01 0.60 -26.33
CA SER A 329 3.24 1.84 -26.17
C SER A 329 1.75 1.57 -26.15
N ALA A 330 1.00 2.50 -25.56
CA ALA A 330 -0.45 2.42 -25.57
C ALA A 330 -1.04 2.57 -26.99
N LEU A 331 -0.42 3.38 -27.84
CA LEU A 331 -0.84 3.55 -29.24
C LEU A 331 -0.68 2.26 -30.03
N GLU A 332 0.42 1.53 -29.82
CA GLU A 332 0.62 0.21 -30.45
C GLU A 332 -0.44 -0.80 -29.99
N ALA A 333 -0.90 -0.72 -28.72
CA ALA A 333 -1.98 -1.58 -28.25
C ALA A 333 -3.32 -1.25 -28.90
N LEU A 334 -3.56 0.00 -29.26
CA LEU A 334 -4.79 0.47 -29.90
C LEU A 334 -4.82 0.18 -31.40
N ASP A 335 -3.66 0.00 -32.02
CA ASP A 335 -3.58 -0.29 -33.44
C ASP A 335 -4.32 -1.60 -33.76
N ALA A 336 -5.40 -1.49 -34.53
CA ALA A 336 -6.28 -2.61 -34.86
C ALA A 336 -7.10 -3.20 -33.68
N ALA A 337 -7.27 -2.51 -32.56
CA ALA A 337 -8.17 -2.93 -31.47
C ALA A 337 -9.64 -2.61 -31.78
N ASP A 338 -10.54 -3.55 -31.47
CA ASP A 338 -11.98 -3.37 -31.58
C ASP A 338 -12.57 -2.86 -30.26
N VAL A 339 -11.85 -3.07 -29.13
CA VAL A 339 -12.26 -2.72 -27.76
C VAL A 339 -11.08 -2.22 -26.96
N LEU A 340 -11.27 -1.12 -26.24
CA LEU A 340 -10.32 -0.57 -25.29
C LEU A 340 -10.81 -0.78 -23.85
N LEU A 341 -9.95 -1.39 -23.02
CA LEU A 341 -10.11 -1.52 -21.59
C LEU A 341 -9.01 -0.75 -20.86
N VAL A 342 -9.36 0.32 -20.16
CA VAL A 342 -8.44 1.06 -19.29
C VAL A 342 -8.63 0.57 -17.87
N MET A 343 -7.67 -0.20 -17.35
CA MET A 343 -7.77 -0.85 -16.04
C MET A 343 -7.03 -0.10 -14.95
N THR A 344 -6.00 0.68 -15.30
CA THR A 344 -5.24 1.52 -14.37
C THR A 344 -5.14 2.93 -14.96
N PRO A 345 -5.51 3.99 -14.19
CA PRO A 345 -5.63 5.35 -14.72
C PRO A 345 -4.27 6.06 -14.78
N TRP A 346 -3.29 5.47 -15.47
CA TRP A 346 -2.01 6.10 -15.67
C TRP A 346 -2.14 7.50 -16.28
N PRO A 347 -1.38 8.52 -15.83
CA PRO A 347 -1.49 9.89 -16.34
C PRO A 347 -1.33 9.98 -17.87
N GLU A 348 -0.42 9.20 -18.45
CA GLU A 348 -0.19 9.17 -19.90
C GLU A 348 -1.38 8.64 -20.71
N LEU A 349 -2.24 7.79 -20.09
CA LEU A 349 -3.40 7.23 -20.76
C LEU A 349 -4.55 8.24 -20.88
N LYS A 350 -4.55 9.31 -20.08
CA LYS A 350 -5.57 10.37 -20.16
C LYS A 350 -5.53 11.13 -21.48
N THR A 351 -4.35 11.25 -22.07
CA THR A 351 -4.17 11.96 -23.35
C THR A 351 -4.64 11.13 -24.55
N ILE A 352 -4.71 9.81 -24.41
CA ILE A 352 -5.15 8.91 -25.49
C ILE A 352 -6.66 8.95 -25.70
N ALA A 353 -7.43 9.21 -24.63
CA ALA A 353 -8.89 9.29 -24.71
C ALA A 353 -9.39 10.59 -25.39
N THR A 354 -8.50 11.53 -25.72
CA THR A 354 -8.83 12.82 -26.36
C THR A 354 -8.38 12.92 -27.82
N THR A 355 -7.73 11.89 -28.35
CA THR A 355 -7.36 11.73 -29.76
C THR A 355 -8.21 10.65 -30.42
#